data_c668bc3ca837db28929de0c08ed41caa
#
_entry.id   c668bc3ca837db28929de0c08ed41caa
#
_cell.length_a   1.000
_cell.length_b   1.000
_cell.length_c   1.000
_cell.angle_alpha   90.00
_cell.angle_beta   90.00
_cell.angle_gamma   90.00
#
_symmetry.space_group_name_H-M   'P 1'
#
loop_
_entity.id
_entity.type
_entity.pdbx_description
1 polymer ?
#
loop_
_entity_poly.entity_id
_entity_poly.type
_entity_poly.pdbx_seq_one_letter_code
_entity_poly.pdbx_strand_id
1 'polypeptide(L)'
;MKRIIRILFIKRVVIAGIQSEICIDATCRRAYSLGYDVTLVKNGHSTYNSTILSASQIIKHHNEIIGQWFACVKNSESIEF
;
A
#
# COMPACT_ATOMS: atom_id res chain seq x y z
N MET A 1 -9.83 -10.36 -7.45
CA MET A 1 -8.81 -9.61 -6.74
C MET A 1 -9.45 -8.61 -5.78
N LYS A 2 -8.98 -8.62 -4.55
CA LYS A 2 -9.51 -7.71 -3.55
C LYS A 2 -8.51 -6.64 -3.19
N ARG A 3 -8.98 -5.43 -3.13
CA ARG A 3 -8.24 -4.35 -2.49
C ARG A 3 -9.20 -3.57 -1.61
N ILE A 4 -8.69 -3.09 -0.50
CA ILE A 4 -9.49 -2.34 0.44
C ILE A 4 -8.92 -0.94 0.49
N ILE A 5 -9.76 0.02 0.19
CA ILE A 5 -9.43 1.42 0.29
C ILE A 5 -10.41 2.03 1.28
N ARG A 6 -9.85 2.62 2.33
CA ARG A 6 -10.67 3.31 3.31
C ARG A 6 -10.39 4.79 3.26
N ILE A 7 -11.40 5.56 2.97
CA ILE A 7 -11.30 7.01 2.93
C ILE A 7 -11.74 7.54 4.28
N LEU A 8 -10.80 8.18 4.97
CA LEU A 8 -11.05 8.84 6.24
C LEU A 8 -10.94 10.33 6.00
N PHE A 9 -12.06 11.03 6.06
CA PHE A 9 -12.12 12.42 5.64
C PHE A 9 -11.83 12.55 4.15
N ILE A 10 -11.86 13.74 3.64
CA ILE A 10 -11.72 14.00 2.21
C ILE A 10 -10.29 13.77 1.71
N LYS A 11 -9.30 13.86 2.60
CA LYS A 11 -7.89 13.91 2.17
C LYS A 11 -7.04 12.73 2.61
N ARG A 12 -7.59 11.80 3.34
CA ARG A 12 -6.82 10.70 3.91
C ARG A 12 -7.33 9.36 3.41
N VAL A 13 -6.41 8.54 2.93
CA VAL A 13 -6.73 7.21 2.37
C VAL A 13 -5.82 6.19 3.02
N VAL A 14 -6.40 5.09 3.51
CA VAL A 14 -5.66 3.95 4.05
C VAL A 14 -5.84 2.79 3.08
N ILE A 15 -4.74 2.20 2.63
CA ILE A 15 -4.74 1.19 1.58
C ILE A 15 -4.19 -0.13 2.09
N ALA A 16 -4.92 -1.21 1.81
CA ALA A 16 -4.54 -2.58 2.12
C ALA A 16 -5.12 -3.51 1.05
N GLY A 17 -4.67 -4.74 1.01
CA GLY A 17 -5.23 -5.75 0.09
C GLY A 17 -4.17 -6.50 -0.71
N ILE A 18 -4.51 -6.89 -1.93
CA ILE A 18 -3.62 -7.55 -2.87
C ILE A 18 -3.82 -6.97 -4.27
N GLN A 19 -2.87 -7.03 -5.16
CA GLN A 19 -1.49 -7.51 -5.07
C GLN A 19 -0.56 -6.33 -4.89
N SER A 20 0.51 -6.52 -4.10
CA SER A 20 1.43 -5.44 -3.73
C SER A 20 1.99 -4.69 -4.93
N GLU A 21 2.47 -5.42 -5.92
CA GLU A 21 3.15 -4.81 -7.08
C GLU A 21 2.20 -4.41 -8.20
N ILE A 22 0.93 -4.69 -8.08
CA ILE A 22 -0.08 -4.38 -9.12
C ILE A 22 -1.09 -3.38 -8.58
N CYS A 23 -2.17 -3.86 -7.96
CA CYS A 23 -3.27 -2.99 -7.55
C CYS A 23 -2.90 -2.09 -6.38
N ILE A 24 -2.13 -2.58 -5.44
CA ILE A 24 -1.72 -1.78 -4.28
C ILE A 24 -0.78 -0.67 -4.72
N ASP A 25 0.23 -0.99 -5.52
CA ASP A 25 1.17 -0.02 -6.05
C ASP A 25 0.44 1.05 -6.87
N ALA A 26 -0.37 0.64 -7.84
CA ALA A 26 -1.08 1.56 -8.71
C ALA A 26 -2.04 2.46 -7.92
N THR A 27 -2.74 1.91 -6.93
CA THR A 27 -3.67 2.67 -6.11
C THR A 27 -2.95 3.71 -5.25
N CYS A 28 -1.82 3.34 -4.64
CA CYS A 28 -1.02 4.28 -3.86
C CYS A 28 -0.54 5.45 -4.70
N ARG A 29 0.01 5.17 -5.87
CA ARG A 29 0.51 6.21 -6.78
C ARG A 29 -0.62 7.11 -7.26
N ARG A 30 -1.76 6.52 -7.61
CA ARG A 30 -2.91 7.29 -8.07
C ARG A 30 -3.46 8.18 -6.97
N ALA A 31 -3.63 7.66 -5.76
CA ALA A 31 -4.12 8.43 -4.63
C ALA A 31 -3.18 9.59 -4.32
N TYR A 32 -1.87 9.34 -4.35
CA TYR A 32 -0.88 10.38 -4.15
C TYR A 32 -1.01 11.48 -5.21
N SER A 33 -1.12 11.11 -6.47
CA SER A 33 -1.22 12.09 -7.56
C SER A 33 -2.51 12.90 -7.51
N LEU A 34 -3.54 12.38 -6.87
CA LEU A 34 -4.80 13.10 -6.66
C LEU A 34 -4.77 14.00 -5.42
N GLY A 35 -3.65 14.02 -4.69
CA GLY A 35 -3.49 14.90 -3.55
C GLY A 35 -3.95 14.33 -2.22
N TYR A 36 -4.22 13.03 -2.15
CA TYR A 36 -4.57 12.39 -0.89
C TYR A 36 -3.35 12.14 -0.02
N ASP A 37 -3.59 12.17 1.29
CA ASP A 37 -2.63 11.67 2.28
C ASP A 37 -2.75 10.15 2.30
N VAL A 38 -1.75 9.45 1.77
CA VAL A 38 -1.81 8.01 1.59
C VAL A 38 -1.09 7.30 2.72
N THR A 39 -1.77 6.33 3.34
CA THR A 39 -1.16 5.42 4.30
C THR A 39 -1.28 4.00 3.76
N LEU A 40 -0.14 3.32 3.59
CA LEU A 40 -0.11 1.92 3.22
C LEU A 40 0.03 1.08 4.49
N VAL A 41 -0.85 0.11 4.67
CA VAL A 41 -0.78 -0.81 5.81
C VAL A 41 0.37 -1.79 5.54
N LYS A 42 1.47 -1.65 6.27
CA LYS A 42 2.71 -2.38 6.04
C LYS A 42 2.51 -3.90 6.04
N ASN A 43 1.72 -4.40 6.96
CA ASN A 43 1.42 -5.82 7.09
C ASN A 43 0.05 -6.18 6.52
N GLY A 44 -0.55 -5.31 5.74
CA GLY A 44 -1.91 -5.46 5.22
C GLY A 44 -1.99 -5.65 3.72
N HIS A 45 -0.87 -5.85 3.04
CA HIS A 45 -0.90 -6.19 1.62
C HIS A 45 -0.08 -7.44 1.36
N SER A 46 -0.44 -8.15 0.30
CA SER A 46 0.19 -9.42 -0.01
C SER A 46 0.28 -9.63 -1.52
N THR A 47 1.02 -10.64 -1.90
CA THR A 47 1.19 -11.01 -3.29
C THR A 47 1.62 -12.48 -3.36
N TYR A 48 1.94 -12.93 -4.57
CA TYR A 48 2.43 -14.28 -4.83
C TYR A 48 3.89 -14.23 -5.23
N ASN A 49 4.59 -15.35 -5.07
CA ASN A 49 5.96 -15.48 -5.58
C ASN A 49 5.95 -15.28 -7.09
N SER A 50 6.91 -14.51 -7.57
CA SER A 50 7.17 -14.40 -9.01
C SER A 50 8.32 -15.35 -9.39
N THR A 51 8.69 -15.34 -10.65
CA THR A 51 9.83 -16.13 -11.11
C THR A 51 11.17 -15.59 -10.65
N ILE A 52 11.20 -14.34 -10.23
CA ILE A 52 12.43 -13.63 -9.85
C ILE A 52 12.47 -13.39 -8.34
N LEU A 53 11.34 -12.99 -7.75
CA LEU A 53 11.28 -12.55 -6.37
C LEU A 53 10.26 -13.35 -5.58
N SER A 54 10.55 -13.59 -4.31
CA SER A 54 9.55 -14.16 -3.40
C SER A 54 8.52 -13.10 -3.03
N ALA A 55 7.35 -13.54 -2.57
CA ALA A 55 6.31 -12.63 -2.09
C ALA A 55 6.85 -11.72 -0.99
N SER A 56 7.64 -12.26 -0.07
CA SER A 56 8.23 -11.47 1.01
C SER A 56 9.13 -10.36 0.49
N GLN A 57 9.94 -10.65 -0.52
CA GLN A 57 10.82 -9.66 -1.14
C GLN A 57 10.03 -8.57 -1.85
N ILE A 58 8.97 -8.96 -2.56
CA ILE A 58 8.11 -8.00 -3.27
C ILE A 58 7.44 -7.06 -2.26
N ILE A 59 6.91 -7.60 -1.19
CA ILE A 59 6.24 -6.80 -0.15
C ILE A 59 7.23 -5.81 0.48
N LYS A 60 8.40 -6.28 0.85
CA LYS A 60 9.43 -5.41 1.44
C LYS A 60 9.87 -4.31 0.50
N HIS A 61 10.08 -4.67 -0.77
CA HIS A 61 10.50 -3.70 -1.78
C HIS A 61 9.44 -2.62 -1.97
N HIS A 62 8.18 -3.00 -2.07
CA HIS A 62 7.11 -2.02 -2.26
C HIS A 62 6.87 -1.16 -1.02
N ASN A 63 7.00 -1.72 0.18
CA ASN A 63 6.96 -0.90 1.40
C ASN A 63 8.04 0.17 1.38
N GLU A 64 9.24 -0.18 0.94
CA GLU A 64 10.34 0.77 0.87
C GLU A 64 10.10 1.87 -0.18
N ILE A 65 9.79 1.48 -1.41
CA ILE A 65 9.61 2.44 -2.50
C ILE A 65 8.38 3.33 -2.28
N ILE A 66 7.27 2.73 -1.93
CA ILE A 66 6.04 3.49 -1.68
C ILE A 66 6.21 4.41 -0.48
N GLY A 67 6.89 3.92 0.57
CA GLY A 67 7.12 4.71 1.77
C GLY A 67 8.05 5.89 1.57
N GLN A 68 8.98 5.79 0.60
CA GLN A 68 9.90 6.89 0.30
C GLN A 68 9.25 8.02 -0.48
N TRP A 69 8.29 7.69 -1.36
CA TRP A 69 7.84 8.64 -2.37
C TRP A 69 6.35 8.96 -2.33
N PHE A 70 5.50 8.02 -1.93
CA PHE A 70 4.07 8.16 -2.17
C PHE A 70 3.19 8.05 -0.94
N ALA A 71 3.65 7.43 0.14
CA ALA A 71 2.78 7.12 1.27
C ALA A 71 3.55 7.04 2.58
N CYS A 72 2.79 7.08 3.68
CA CYS A 72 3.30 6.70 4.99
C CYS A 72 3.01 5.21 5.18
N VAL A 73 4.03 4.43 5.49
CA VAL A 73 3.88 2.98 5.67
C VAL A 73 3.88 2.67 7.15
N LYS A 74 2.76 2.11 7.65
CA LYS A 74 2.57 1.82 9.06
C LYS A 74 1.98 0.43 9.25
N ASN A 75 2.32 -0.22 10.36
CA ASN A 75 1.65 -1.45 10.77
C ASN A 75 0.20 -1.15 11.14
N SER A 76 -0.66 -2.17 11.01
CA SER A 76 -2.08 -2.00 11.25
C SER A 76 -2.39 -1.51 12.68
N GLU A 77 -1.64 -1.95 13.67
CA GLU A 77 -1.86 -1.53 15.05
C GLU A 77 -1.42 -0.09 15.32
N SER A 78 -0.67 0.52 14.41
CA SER A 78 -0.21 1.92 14.55
C SER A 78 -1.11 2.91 13.84
N ILE A 79 -2.16 2.44 13.18
CA ILE A 79 -3.04 3.30 12.39
C ILE A 79 -4.27 3.66 13.21
N GLU A 80 -4.55 4.95 13.28
CA GLU A 80 -5.76 5.46 13.91
C GLU A 80 -6.80 5.80 12.85
N PHE A 81 -7.98 5.25 13.03
CA PHE A 81 -9.10 5.47 12.10
C PHE A 81 -10.12 6.48 12.65
#